data_86c4d03255e167f18bf7dbc62f984d0f
#
_entry.id   86c4d03255e167f18bf7dbc62f984d0f
#
_cell.length_a   1.000
_cell.length_b   1.000
_cell.length_c   1.000
_cell.angle_alpha   90.00
_cell.angle_beta   90.00
_cell.angle_gamma   90.00
#
_symmetry.space_group_name_H-M   'P 1'
#
loop_
_entity.id
_entity.type
_entity.pdbx_description
1 polymer ?
#
loop_
_entity_poly.entity_id
_entity_poly.type
_entity_poly.pdbx_seq_one_letter_code
_entity_poly.pdbx_strand_id
1 'polypeptide(L)'
;MRRVAVLINLSENDLEAQRLITAFRDRLAELGWIDGRNLRLDYRWASGDVDRVRAFAKELVKLSPDIIVGYATPSVLALQHETDSIPIVFLSVTDPIGQGLVANLALRPAI
;
A
#
# COMPACT_ATOMS: atom_id res chain seq x y z
N MET A 1 -3.41 12.60 -10.64
CA MET A 1 -3.26 12.11 -9.25
C MET A 1 -2.68 10.70 -9.26
N ARG A 2 -1.70 10.44 -8.44
CA ARG A 2 -1.16 9.10 -8.26
C ARG A 2 -2.10 8.26 -7.42
N ARG A 3 -2.26 7.00 -7.76
CA ARG A 3 -3.10 6.07 -7.03
C ARG A 3 -2.25 4.95 -6.44
N VAL A 4 -2.28 4.81 -5.11
CA VAL A 4 -1.53 3.80 -4.38
C VAL A 4 -2.52 2.93 -3.60
N ALA A 5 -2.49 1.65 -3.88
CA ALA A 5 -3.29 0.68 -3.13
C ALA A 5 -2.47 0.15 -1.97
N VAL A 6 -3.11 -0.08 -0.83
CA VAL A 6 -2.44 -0.58 0.38
C VAL A 6 -3.21 -1.77 0.92
N LEU A 7 -2.56 -2.92 0.96
CA LEU A 7 -3.13 -4.15 1.51
C LEU A 7 -2.44 -4.48 2.83
N ILE A 8 -3.22 -4.51 3.91
CA ILE A 8 -2.71 -4.69 5.27
C ILE A 8 -3.34 -5.94 5.88
N ASN A 9 -2.49 -6.85 6.35
CA ASN A 9 -2.93 -8.11 6.95
C ASN A 9 -3.21 -7.98 8.46
N LEU A 10 -3.72 -6.83 8.87
CA LEU A 10 -4.13 -6.55 10.25
C LEU A 10 -5.54 -6.00 10.25
N SER A 11 -6.16 -5.96 11.42
CA SER A 11 -7.47 -5.32 11.59
C SER A 11 -7.32 -3.80 11.57
N GLU A 12 -8.31 -3.12 11.01
CA GLU A 12 -8.38 -1.66 11.04
C GLU A 12 -8.36 -1.11 12.46
N ASN A 13 -8.88 -1.86 13.43
CA ASN A 13 -8.91 -1.47 14.84
C ASN A 13 -7.63 -1.80 15.59
N ASP A 14 -6.67 -2.46 14.96
CA ASP A 14 -5.40 -2.82 15.57
C ASP A 14 -4.56 -1.56 15.80
N LEU A 15 -4.12 -1.35 17.05
CA LEU A 15 -3.36 -0.16 17.42
C LEU A 15 -2.02 -0.07 16.66
N GLU A 16 -1.35 -1.20 16.48
CA GLU A 16 -0.10 -1.26 15.72
C GLU A 16 -0.32 -0.88 14.27
N ALA A 17 -1.40 -1.37 13.66
CA ALA A 17 -1.77 -1.04 12.30
C ALA A 17 -2.05 0.46 12.15
N GLN A 18 -2.75 1.05 13.10
CA GLN A 18 -3.04 2.49 13.08
C GLN A 18 -1.77 3.32 13.20
N ARG A 19 -0.84 2.92 14.05
CA ARG A 19 0.46 3.58 14.21
C ARG A 19 1.28 3.50 12.93
N LEU A 20 1.30 2.33 12.31
CA LEU A 20 2.02 2.11 11.06
C LEU A 20 1.48 3.00 9.94
N ILE A 21 0.16 3.05 9.79
CA ILE A 21 -0.47 3.85 8.74
C ILE A 21 -0.32 5.35 9.00
N THR A 22 -0.43 5.78 10.25
CA THR A 22 -0.19 7.19 10.61
C THR A 22 1.24 7.60 10.26
N ALA A 23 2.23 6.79 10.63
CA ALA A 23 3.63 7.05 10.30
C ALA A 23 3.85 7.09 8.79
N PHE A 24 3.22 6.17 8.06
CA PHE A 24 3.28 6.09 6.61
C PHE A 24 2.73 7.36 5.94
N ARG A 25 1.54 7.77 6.34
CA ARG A 25 0.88 8.97 5.79
C ARG A 25 1.62 10.25 6.14
N ASP A 26 2.08 10.38 7.38
CA ASP A 26 2.81 11.56 7.84
C ASP A 26 4.12 11.71 7.08
N ARG A 27 4.83 10.61 6.87
CA ARG A 27 6.08 10.63 6.14
C ARG A 27 5.87 10.98 4.67
N LEU A 28 4.84 10.44 4.05
CA LEU A 28 4.48 10.81 2.68
C LEU A 28 4.17 12.31 2.59
N ALA A 29 3.42 12.85 3.54
CA ALA A 29 3.09 14.28 3.58
C ALA A 29 4.34 15.15 3.71
N GLU A 30 5.30 14.75 4.54
CA GLU A 30 6.59 15.44 4.67
C GLU A 30 7.34 15.49 3.34
N LEU A 31 7.17 14.46 2.50
CA LEU A 31 7.80 14.37 1.19
C LEU A 31 6.98 15.01 0.07
N GLY A 32 5.86 15.64 0.43
CA GLY A 32 5.01 16.34 -0.53
C GLY A 32 3.85 15.52 -1.10
N TRP A 33 3.66 14.29 -0.64
CA TRP A 33 2.58 13.42 -1.10
C TRP A 33 1.42 13.42 -0.10
N ILE A 34 0.35 14.13 -0.45
CA ILE A 34 -0.80 14.34 0.43
C ILE A 34 -2.02 13.64 -0.14
N ASP A 35 -2.59 12.72 0.65
CA ASP A 35 -3.78 11.98 0.26
C ASP A 35 -4.95 12.94 0.05
N GLY A 36 -5.63 12.77 -1.07
CA GLY A 36 -6.73 13.64 -1.49
C GLY A 36 -6.30 14.87 -2.28
N ARG A 37 -5.01 15.12 -2.40
CA ARG A 37 -4.47 16.30 -3.09
C ARG A 37 -3.69 15.94 -4.36
N ASN A 38 -2.62 15.15 -4.24
CA ASN A 38 -1.81 14.67 -5.36
C ASN A 38 -1.61 13.16 -5.32
N LEU A 39 -2.21 12.51 -4.34
CA LEU A 39 -2.13 11.10 -4.10
C LEU A 39 -3.49 10.58 -3.65
N ARG A 40 -3.87 9.40 -4.09
CA ARG A 40 -5.04 8.70 -3.58
C ARG A 40 -4.59 7.38 -2.97
N LEU A 41 -4.91 7.17 -1.69
CA LEU A 41 -4.62 5.94 -0.98
C LEU A 41 -5.90 5.13 -0.83
N ASP A 42 -5.87 3.90 -1.33
CA ASP A 42 -6.97 2.94 -1.19
C ASP A 42 -6.51 1.83 -0.25
N TYR A 43 -7.12 1.75 0.93
CA TYR A 43 -6.75 0.77 1.95
C TYR A 43 -7.68 -0.43 1.94
N ARG A 44 -7.12 -1.62 2.23
CA ARG A 44 -7.90 -2.81 2.53
C ARG A 44 -7.29 -3.52 3.74
N TRP A 45 -8.13 -3.86 4.68
CA TRP A 45 -7.75 -4.45 5.96
C TRP A 45 -8.22 -5.90 5.99
N ALA A 46 -7.29 -6.84 5.91
CA ALA A 46 -7.63 -8.27 5.78
C ALA A 46 -7.82 -8.99 7.11
N SER A 47 -7.41 -8.40 8.22
CA SER A 47 -7.60 -8.93 9.58
C SER A 47 -7.06 -10.36 9.76
N GLY A 48 -5.95 -10.70 9.09
CA GLY A 48 -5.35 -12.02 9.18
C GLY A 48 -6.10 -13.13 8.43
N ASP A 49 -7.15 -12.82 7.73
CA ASP A 49 -7.96 -13.80 6.99
C ASP A 49 -7.39 -14.00 5.59
N VAL A 50 -6.94 -15.22 5.29
CA VAL A 50 -6.31 -15.56 4.00
C VAL A 50 -7.25 -15.31 2.82
N ASP A 51 -8.54 -15.65 2.98
CA ASP A 51 -9.52 -15.44 1.91
C ASP A 51 -9.75 -13.96 1.63
N ARG A 52 -9.75 -13.13 2.68
CA ARG A 52 -9.84 -11.68 2.52
C ARG A 52 -8.60 -11.10 1.85
N VAL A 53 -7.42 -11.59 2.21
CA VAL A 53 -6.17 -11.16 1.58
C VAL A 53 -6.25 -11.39 0.07
N ARG A 54 -6.67 -12.56 -0.35
CA ARG A 54 -6.80 -12.91 -1.77
C ARG A 54 -7.86 -12.07 -2.48
N ALA A 55 -9.02 -11.92 -1.86
CA ALA A 55 -10.11 -11.14 -2.43
C ALA A 55 -9.73 -9.67 -2.59
N PHE A 56 -9.10 -9.09 -1.58
CA PHE A 56 -8.66 -7.70 -1.62
C PHE A 56 -7.51 -7.49 -2.61
N ALA A 57 -6.60 -8.45 -2.74
CA ALA A 57 -5.53 -8.37 -3.73
C ALA A 57 -6.12 -8.27 -5.15
N LYS A 58 -7.10 -9.09 -5.47
CA LYS A 58 -7.81 -9.03 -6.75
C LYS A 58 -8.50 -7.68 -6.95
N GLU A 59 -9.21 -7.22 -5.93
CA GLU A 59 -9.94 -5.95 -5.97
C GLU A 59 -8.99 -4.79 -6.22
N LEU A 60 -7.88 -4.73 -5.48
CA LEU A 60 -6.93 -3.63 -5.60
C LEU A 60 -6.23 -3.62 -6.97
N VAL A 61 -5.89 -4.78 -7.51
CA VAL A 61 -5.29 -4.88 -8.85
C VAL A 61 -6.26 -4.37 -9.91
N LYS A 62 -7.55 -4.65 -9.76
CA LYS A 62 -8.59 -4.16 -10.70
C LYS A 62 -8.73 -2.64 -10.69
N LEU A 63 -8.34 -1.97 -9.63
CA LEU A 63 -8.34 -0.51 -9.59
C LEU A 63 -7.24 0.11 -10.44
N SER A 64 -6.34 -0.70 -10.97
CA SER A 64 -5.20 -0.26 -11.78
C SER A 64 -4.37 0.83 -11.11
N PRO A 65 -3.92 0.63 -9.85
CA PRO A 65 -3.11 1.63 -9.18
C PRO A 65 -1.73 1.74 -9.82
N ASP A 66 -1.07 2.86 -9.57
CA ASP A 66 0.31 3.07 -10.03
C ASP A 66 1.29 2.17 -9.26
N ILE A 67 1.02 1.97 -7.97
CA ILE A 67 1.85 1.18 -7.07
C ILE A 67 0.93 0.49 -6.06
N ILE A 68 1.31 -0.72 -5.63
CA ILE A 68 0.64 -1.42 -4.55
C ILE A 68 1.62 -1.61 -3.39
N VAL A 69 1.17 -1.28 -2.19
CA VAL A 69 1.94 -1.47 -0.96
C VAL A 69 1.33 -2.64 -0.20
N GLY A 70 2.16 -3.60 0.19
CA GLY A 70 1.74 -4.75 0.98
C GLY A 70 2.40 -4.76 2.35
N TYR A 71 1.62 -4.91 3.40
CA TYR A 71 2.13 -5.11 4.75
C TYR A 71 1.98 -6.58 5.13
N ALA A 72 3.07 -7.20 5.56
CA ALA A 72 3.22 -8.61 5.88
C ALA A 72 3.34 -9.50 4.63
N THR A 73 4.07 -10.59 4.80
CA THR A 73 4.39 -11.52 3.70
C THR A 73 3.15 -12.08 2.99
N PRO A 74 2.07 -12.50 3.70
CA PRO A 74 0.87 -12.99 3.00
C PRO A 74 0.27 -11.97 2.04
N SER A 75 0.28 -10.69 2.40
CA SER A 75 -0.22 -9.62 1.52
C SER A 75 0.62 -9.51 0.26
N VAL A 76 1.93 -9.50 0.40
CA VAL A 76 2.85 -9.39 -0.74
C VAL A 76 2.72 -10.58 -1.67
N LEU A 77 2.64 -11.80 -1.12
CA LEU A 77 2.50 -13.01 -1.93
C LEU A 77 1.19 -13.02 -2.71
N ALA A 78 0.09 -12.62 -2.07
CA ALA A 78 -1.21 -12.54 -2.74
C ALA A 78 -1.20 -11.52 -3.88
N LEU A 79 -0.57 -10.37 -3.67
CA LEU A 79 -0.43 -9.35 -4.71
C LEU A 79 0.43 -9.83 -5.86
N GLN A 80 1.55 -10.50 -5.58
CA GLN A 80 2.42 -11.06 -6.61
C GLN A 80 1.70 -12.11 -7.46
N HIS A 81 0.76 -12.83 -6.88
CA HIS A 81 -0.06 -13.79 -7.59
C HIS A 81 -1.02 -13.12 -8.57
N GLU A 82 -1.52 -11.93 -8.24
CA GLU A 82 -2.54 -11.24 -9.03
C GLU A 82 -1.98 -10.29 -10.09
N THR A 83 -0.74 -9.85 -9.97
CA THR A 83 -0.13 -8.96 -10.95
C THR A 83 1.36 -9.19 -11.09
N ASP A 84 1.87 -9.04 -12.29
CA ASP A 84 3.30 -9.05 -12.60
C ASP A 84 3.75 -7.72 -13.23
N SER A 85 2.83 -6.80 -13.42
CA SER A 85 3.09 -5.51 -14.09
C SER A 85 3.07 -4.31 -13.16
N ILE A 86 2.27 -4.36 -12.08
CA ILE A 86 2.17 -3.25 -11.14
C ILE A 86 3.27 -3.41 -10.08
N PRO A 87 4.10 -2.38 -9.83
CA PRO A 87 5.12 -2.46 -8.79
C PRO A 87 4.51 -2.71 -7.41
N ILE A 88 5.11 -3.64 -6.69
CA ILE A 88 4.69 -4.00 -5.33
C ILE A 88 5.80 -3.61 -4.37
N VAL A 89 5.47 -2.83 -3.34
CA VAL A 89 6.40 -2.37 -2.32
C VAL A 89 6.04 -3.01 -0.99
N PHE A 90 7.03 -3.58 -0.32
CA PHE A 90 6.84 -4.16 1.00
C PHE A 90 6.94 -3.06 2.06
N LEU A 91 5.90 -2.94 2.88
CA LEU A 91 5.87 -2.01 4.01
C LEU A 91 6.12 -2.79 5.30
N SER A 92 6.97 -2.26 6.19
CA SER A 92 7.26 -2.90 7.46
C SER A 92 7.41 -1.86 8.58
N VAL A 93 7.41 -2.33 9.84
CA VAL A 93 7.60 -1.43 10.99
C VAL A 93 8.99 -0.80 11.02
N THR A 94 9.99 -1.45 10.43
CA THR A 94 11.36 -0.92 10.34
C THR A 94 11.56 0.02 9.17
N ASP A 95 10.65 -0.02 8.19
CA ASP A 95 10.64 0.87 7.03
C ASP A 95 9.19 1.28 6.75
N PRO A 96 8.62 2.15 7.61
CA PRO A 96 7.19 2.49 7.50
C PRO A 96 6.83 3.36 6.30
N ILE A 97 7.82 3.91 5.61
CA ILE A 97 7.59 4.69 4.40
C ILE A 97 7.68 3.82 3.14
N GLY A 98 8.40 2.69 3.24
CA GLY A 98 8.71 1.90 2.07
C GLY A 98 9.59 2.70 1.12
N GLN A 99 10.90 2.65 1.28
CA GLN A 99 11.83 3.44 0.43
C GLN A 99 11.60 3.17 -1.06
N GLY A 100 11.23 1.94 -1.40
CA GLY A 100 10.86 1.59 -2.76
C GLY A 100 9.65 2.37 -3.28
N LEU A 101 8.69 2.70 -2.41
CA LEU A 101 7.52 3.51 -2.77
C LEU A 101 7.95 4.91 -3.18
N VAL A 102 8.79 5.56 -2.37
CA VAL A 102 9.28 6.90 -2.66
C VAL A 102 10.05 6.93 -3.97
N ALA A 103 10.94 5.97 -4.18
CA ALA A 103 11.71 5.84 -5.41
C ALA A 103 10.79 5.66 -6.63
N ASN A 104 9.77 4.81 -6.52
CA ASN A 104 8.81 4.60 -7.61
C ASN A 104 8.00 5.85 -7.92
N LEU A 105 7.55 6.57 -6.90
CA LEU A 105 6.80 7.81 -7.09
C LEU A 105 7.65 8.87 -7.78
N ALA A 106 8.93 8.96 -7.42
CA ALA A 106 9.86 9.92 -8.02
C ALA A 106 10.19 9.60 -9.48
N LEU A 107 10.26 8.30 -9.83
CA LEU A 107 10.58 7.85 -11.19
C LEU A 107 9.40 7.92 -12.15
N ARG A 108 8.18 8.03 -11.62
CA ARG A 108 6.97 8.10 -12.44
C ARG A 108 6.57 9.55 -12.63
N PRO A 109 6.84 10.14 -13.82
CA PRO A 109 6.46 11.52 -14.06
C PRO A 109 4.95 11.69 -13.96
N ALA A 110 4.52 12.82 -13.45
CA ALA A 110 3.13 13.22 -13.50
C ALA A 110 2.79 13.56 -14.96
N ILE A 111 2.03 12.71 -15.56
CA ILE A 111 1.59 12.93 -16.94
C ILE A 111 0.19 13.47 -16.92
#